data_c847331d0e28fc6aed321cc3f4fc3706
#
_entry.id   c847331d0e28fc6aed321cc3f4fc3706
#
_cell.length_a   1.000
_cell.length_b   1.000
_cell.length_c   1.000
_cell.angle_alpha   90.00
_cell.angle_beta   90.00
_cell.angle_gamma   90.00
#
_symmetry.space_group_name_H-M   'P 1'
#
loop_
_entity.id
_entity.type
_entity.pdbx_description
1 polymer ?
#
loop_
_entity_poly.entity_id
_entity_poly.type
_entity_poly.pdbx_seq_one_letter_code
_entity_poly.pdbx_strand_id
1 'polypeptide(L)'
;MNNLLDFNNYILESKSIYKLDNETKSKLLALDEKYHKLIETFRTKYVAQTVSNIKEEFDKFMNARNLGQKYYPQLEIKNSEYDQKLYDGFINLIDEFEEIKDICYIAKFYLEKLHSMKGSLETRQHLENGDYEPGENPVDKELYKEALQVIKDNPYKKPDFKKDRTNDSDDVLEAIEDALDELGYDFDVQIDTGMLPRMNVKMGRVNINKTSKFSDEDIDGLIAHEIKGHVGRRYYGKKTGLWLFAYGTQSSSTYDEGLAVWNSLNLVKHKKDNVMFNIAMKTCVSYLMFEMDFCDLFDWVKKHAPGMTDYTAFKTVMRPRRRNKDCSIMSGEPMTTYLNGYQLVNKMDDKMRDDILHYNIGP
;
A
#
# COMPACT_ATOMS: atom_id res chain seq x y z
N MET A 1 20.16 -7.92 -13.12
CA MET A 1 21.23 -6.92 -13.36
C MET A 1 20.76 -5.71 -14.18
N ASN A 2 19.82 -5.85 -15.12
CA ASN A 2 19.34 -4.71 -15.93
C ASN A 2 18.60 -3.64 -15.10
N ASN A 3 17.83 -4.02 -14.08
CA ASN A 3 17.04 -3.08 -13.26
C ASN A 3 17.87 -2.12 -12.39
N LEU A 4 19.14 -2.46 -12.09
CA LEU A 4 20.04 -1.61 -11.28
C LEU A 4 20.71 -0.51 -12.11
N LEU A 5 20.98 -0.79 -13.40
CA LEU A 5 21.49 0.21 -14.36
C LEU A 5 20.41 1.26 -14.66
N ASP A 6 19.15 0.84 -14.76
CA ASP A 6 18.00 1.74 -14.96
C ASP A 6 17.81 2.67 -13.76
N PHE A 7 18.00 2.20 -12.53
CA PHE A 7 17.82 3.01 -11.31
C PHE A 7 18.83 4.17 -11.21
N ASN A 8 20.11 3.94 -11.51
CA ASN A 8 21.11 5.02 -11.53
C ASN A 8 20.84 6.05 -12.63
N ASN A 9 20.35 5.62 -13.79
CA ASN A 9 19.91 6.52 -14.85
C ASN A 9 18.69 7.35 -14.40
N TYR A 10 17.75 6.75 -13.71
CA TYR A 10 16.58 7.39 -13.13
C TYR A 10 16.92 8.54 -12.18
N ILE A 11 17.88 8.34 -11.27
CA ILE A 11 18.35 9.37 -10.34
C ILE A 11 19.08 10.49 -11.07
N LEU A 12 19.92 10.15 -12.06
CA LEU A 12 20.61 11.13 -12.88
C LEU A 12 19.62 11.98 -13.70
N GLU A 13 18.54 11.37 -14.14
CA GLU A 13 17.48 12.01 -14.92
C GLU A 13 16.51 12.83 -14.05
N SER A 14 16.21 12.39 -12.81
CA SER A 14 15.46 13.23 -11.86
C SER A 14 16.21 14.52 -11.52
N LYS A 15 17.53 14.53 -11.55
CA LYS A 15 18.37 15.73 -11.46
C LYS A 15 18.34 16.59 -12.73
N SER A 16 17.74 16.12 -13.83
CA SER A 16 17.67 16.83 -15.09
C SER A 16 16.77 18.07 -15.07
N ILE A 17 15.89 18.20 -14.06
CA ILE A 17 15.08 19.45 -13.83
C ILE A 17 15.96 20.70 -13.83
N TYR A 18 17.16 20.59 -13.31
CA TYR A 18 18.09 21.71 -13.24
C TYR A 18 18.69 22.09 -14.61
N LYS A 19 18.48 21.26 -15.64
CA LYS A 19 18.96 21.49 -17.01
C LYS A 19 17.86 21.97 -17.96
N LEU A 20 16.61 22.06 -17.50
CA LEU A 20 15.51 22.57 -18.30
C LEU A 20 15.66 24.09 -18.48
N ASP A 21 15.27 24.60 -19.66
CA ASP A 21 15.11 26.02 -19.86
C ASP A 21 13.98 26.58 -18.96
N ASN A 22 13.99 27.89 -18.76
CA ASN A 22 13.05 28.55 -17.84
C ASN A 22 11.58 28.39 -18.23
N GLU A 23 11.28 28.34 -19.52
CA GLU A 23 9.90 28.19 -20.03
C GLU A 23 9.38 26.78 -19.74
N THR A 24 10.14 25.75 -20.13
CA THR A 24 9.82 24.33 -19.85
C THR A 24 9.70 24.06 -18.36
N LYS A 25 10.60 24.61 -17.55
CA LYS A 25 10.55 24.50 -16.10
C LYS A 25 9.30 25.13 -15.51
N SER A 26 8.93 26.34 -15.96
CA SER A 26 7.72 27.02 -15.49
C SER A 26 6.46 26.25 -15.86
N LYS A 27 6.40 25.68 -17.09
CA LYS A 27 5.30 24.83 -17.54
C LYS A 27 5.19 23.57 -16.69
N LEU A 28 6.32 22.88 -16.44
CA LEU A 28 6.36 21.69 -15.58
C LEU A 28 5.82 21.97 -14.17
N LEU A 29 6.26 23.05 -13.52
CA LEU A 29 5.79 23.43 -12.18
C LEU A 29 4.30 23.75 -12.14
N ALA A 30 3.77 24.40 -13.19
CA ALA A 30 2.34 24.67 -13.30
C ALA A 30 1.52 23.37 -13.46
N LEU A 31 2.03 22.41 -14.24
CA LEU A 31 1.41 21.10 -14.41
C LEU A 31 1.51 20.25 -13.14
N ASP A 32 2.63 20.29 -12.41
CA ASP A 32 2.81 19.61 -11.11
C ASP A 32 1.81 20.10 -10.06
N GLU A 33 1.50 21.41 -10.04
CA GLU A 33 0.47 21.95 -9.14
C GLU A 33 -0.95 21.48 -9.54
N LYS A 34 -1.25 21.36 -10.84
CA LYS A 34 -2.51 20.74 -11.30
C LYS A 34 -2.58 19.27 -10.91
N TYR A 35 -1.46 18.56 -11.09
CA TYR A 35 -1.30 17.16 -10.67
C TYR A 35 -1.57 17.00 -9.18
N HIS A 36 -0.96 17.83 -8.34
CA HIS A 36 -1.18 17.83 -6.89
C HIS A 36 -2.68 17.90 -6.54
N LYS A 37 -3.40 18.89 -7.08
CA LYS A 37 -4.84 19.09 -6.81
C LYS A 37 -5.67 17.89 -7.25
N LEU A 38 -5.35 17.32 -8.41
CA LEU A 38 -6.07 16.16 -8.95
C LEU A 38 -5.82 14.92 -8.08
N ILE A 39 -4.56 14.66 -7.67
CA ILE A 39 -4.19 13.54 -6.82
C ILE A 39 -4.82 13.64 -5.43
N GLU A 40 -4.81 14.80 -4.80
CA GLU A 40 -5.47 14.99 -3.50
C GLU A 40 -6.98 14.73 -3.60
N THR A 41 -7.64 15.19 -4.66
CA THR A 41 -9.05 14.91 -4.92
C THR A 41 -9.29 13.40 -5.06
N PHE A 42 -8.48 12.72 -5.87
CA PHE A 42 -8.56 11.27 -6.06
C PHE A 42 -8.34 10.52 -4.73
N ARG A 43 -7.32 10.89 -3.97
CA ARG A 43 -6.98 10.23 -2.70
C ARG A 43 -8.06 10.44 -1.65
N THR A 44 -8.60 11.65 -1.54
CA THR A 44 -9.70 11.95 -0.62
C THR A 44 -10.93 11.11 -0.94
N LYS A 45 -11.25 10.93 -2.21
CA LYS A 45 -12.44 10.19 -2.63
C LYS A 45 -12.27 8.67 -2.57
N TYR A 46 -11.12 8.15 -3.00
CA TYR A 46 -10.96 6.71 -3.25
C TYR A 46 -10.00 5.98 -2.31
N VAL A 47 -8.98 6.63 -1.75
CA VAL A 47 -8.07 5.97 -0.81
C VAL A 47 -8.69 5.82 0.58
N ALA A 48 -9.67 6.66 0.90
CA ALA A 48 -10.43 6.60 2.15
C ALA A 48 -11.55 5.54 2.16
N GLN A 49 -11.62 4.64 1.17
CA GLN A 49 -12.63 3.59 1.14
C GLN A 49 -12.57 2.71 2.38
N THR A 50 -13.69 2.63 3.08
CA THR A 50 -13.86 1.76 4.24
C THR A 50 -14.99 0.78 3.99
N VAL A 51 -14.79 -0.45 4.40
CA VAL A 51 -15.87 -1.46 4.46
C VAL A 51 -16.54 -1.30 5.82
N SER A 52 -17.85 -1.03 5.85
CA SER A 52 -18.58 -0.72 7.08
C SER A 52 -19.08 -1.96 7.83
N ASN A 53 -19.37 -3.06 7.13
CA ASN A 53 -20.07 -4.23 7.66
C ASN A 53 -19.17 -5.46 7.91
N ILE A 54 -17.84 -5.29 8.06
CA ILE A 54 -16.90 -6.42 8.18
C ILE A 54 -17.26 -7.40 9.30
N LYS A 55 -17.64 -6.87 10.47
CA LYS A 55 -17.96 -7.71 11.62
C LYS A 55 -19.25 -8.49 11.39
N GLU A 56 -20.25 -7.88 10.81
CA GLU A 56 -21.52 -8.52 10.46
C GLU A 56 -21.30 -9.64 9.44
N GLU A 57 -20.55 -9.37 8.37
CA GLU A 57 -20.24 -10.36 7.35
C GLU A 57 -19.37 -11.52 7.88
N PHE A 58 -18.46 -11.25 8.82
CA PHE A 58 -17.74 -12.30 9.53
C PHE A 58 -18.70 -13.21 10.33
N ASP A 59 -19.64 -12.62 11.05
CA ASP A 59 -20.58 -13.41 11.87
C ASP A 59 -21.52 -14.27 10.98
N LYS A 60 -22.01 -13.72 9.85
CA LYS A 60 -22.77 -14.48 8.84
C LYS A 60 -21.95 -15.62 8.24
N PHE A 61 -20.68 -15.34 7.88
CA PHE A 61 -19.74 -16.33 7.35
C PHE A 61 -19.53 -17.48 8.33
N MET A 62 -19.26 -17.17 9.62
CA MET A 62 -19.03 -18.20 10.64
C MET A 62 -20.28 -19.00 10.93
N ASN A 63 -21.47 -18.36 10.95
CA ASN A 63 -22.74 -19.06 11.15
C ASN A 63 -23.03 -20.06 10.00
N ALA A 64 -22.89 -19.63 8.76
CA ALA A 64 -23.07 -20.51 7.61
C ALA A 64 -22.08 -21.69 7.65
N ARG A 65 -20.83 -21.41 7.98
CA ARG A 65 -19.77 -22.40 8.10
C ARG A 65 -20.04 -23.45 9.20
N ASN A 66 -20.59 -23.03 10.35
CA ASN A 66 -20.99 -23.93 11.43
C ASN A 66 -22.16 -24.86 11.01
N LEU A 67 -22.93 -24.45 10.01
CA LEU A 67 -23.99 -25.24 9.40
C LEU A 67 -23.51 -26.09 8.20
N GLY A 68 -22.20 -26.06 7.89
CA GLY A 68 -21.64 -26.77 6.72
C GLY A 68 -21.99 -26.13 5.39
N GLN A 69 -22.38 -24.85 5.38
CA GLN A 69 -22.79 -24.10 4.17
C GLN A 69 -21.68 -23.16 3.71
N LYS A 70 -21.56 -22.96 2.40
CA LYS A 70 -20.72 -21.89 1.84
C LYS A 70 -21.48 -20.55 1.94
N TYR A 71 -20.77 -19.50 2.31
CA TYR A 71 -21.23 -18.13 2.35
C TYR A 71 -20.15 -17.20 1.80
N TYR A 72 -20.52 -16.29 0.93
CA TYR A 72 -19.63 -15.30 0.33
C TYR A 72 -20.00 -13.92 0.86
N PRO A 73 -19.08 -13.24 1.59
CA PRO A 73 -19.35 -11.94 2.19
C PRO A 73 -19.82 -10.90 1.18
N GLN A 74 -20.82 -10.10 1.55
CA GLN A 74 -21.35 -8.99 0.78
C GLN A 74 -20.90 -7.69 1.44
N LEU A 75 -19.94 -7.00 0.83
CA LEU A 75 -19.28 -5.85 1.45
C LEU A 75 -19.99 -4.53 1.17
N GLU A 76 -20.25 -3.76 2.20
CA GLU A 76 -20.70 -2.37 2.09
C GLU A 76 -19.50 -1.44 2.01
N ILE A 77 -19.21 -0.95 0.81
CA ILE A 77 -18.06 -0.07 0.52
C ILE A 77 -18.55 1.37 0.42
N LYS A 78 -18.06 2.24 1.31
CA LYS A 78 -18.33 3.67 1.24
C LYS A 78 -17.40 4.37 0.25
N ASN A 79 -17.93 5.40 -0.44
CA ASN A 79 -17.17 6.24 -1.39
C ASN A 79 -16.57 5.46 -2.58
N SER A 80 -17.36 4.59 -3.19
CA SER A 80 -16.93 3.78 -4.33
C SER A 80 -17.41 4.30 -5.69
N GLU A 81 -18.30 5.31 -5.72
CA GLU A 81 -18.94 5.77 -6.96
C GLU A 81 -17.92 6.38 -7.94
N TYR A 82 -18.10 6.03 -9.21
CA TYR A 82 -17.33 6.58 -10.32
C TYR A 82 -17.54 8.10 -10.43
N ASP A 83 -16.48 8.83 -10.75
CA ASP A 83 -16.50 10.29 -10.87
C ASP A 83 -16.02 10.72 -12.25
N GLN A 84 -16.98 11.04 -13.13
CA GLN A 84 -16.71 11.49 -14.49
C GLN A 84 -15.85 12.76 -14.51
N LYS A 85 -16.11 13.72 -13.64
CA LYS A 85 -15.34 14.97 -13.58
C LYS A 85 -13.86 14.73 -13.24
N LEU A 86 -13.62 13.80 -12.33
CA LEU A 86 -12.26 13.41 -11.97
C LEU A 86 -11.58 12.66 -13.11
N TYR A 87 -12.31 11.80 -13.82
CA TYR A 87 -11.82 11.09 -14.98
C TYR A 87 -11.43 12.05 -16.12
N ASP A 88 -12.29 13.03 -16.42
CA ASP A 88 -12.00 14.08 -17.41
C ASP A 88 -10.78 14.91 -17.00
N GLY A 89 -10.61 15.18 -15.69
CA GLY A 89 -9.44 15.82 -15.14
C GLY A 89 -8.13 15.05 -15.42
N PHE A 90 -8.17 13.72 -15.34
CA PHE A 90 -7.01 12.89 -15.71
C PHE A 90 -6.71 12.96 -17.20
N ILE A 91 -7.72 12.88 -18.08
CA ILE A 91 -7.53 12.99 -19.54
C ILE A 91 -6.88 14.33 -19.88
N ASN A 92 -7.45 15.43 -19.42
CA ASN A 92 -6.95 16.78 -19.73
C ASN A 92 -5.49 16.95 -19.27
N LEU A 93 -5.14 16.43 -18.09
CA LEU A 93 -3.78 16.57 -17.57
C LEU A 93 -2.79 15.64 -18.30
N ILE A 94 -3.22 14.46 -18.74
CA ILE A 94 -2.43 13.59 -19.62
C ILE A 94 -2.09 14.32 -20.91
N ASP A 95 -3.07 14.92 -21.57
CA ASP A 95 -2.86 15.65 -22.84
C ASP A 95 -1.85 16.81 -22.67
N GLU A 96 -1.95 17.56 -21.56
CA GLU A 96 -1.02 18.64 -21.25
C GLU A 96 0.43 18.13 -20.98
N PHE A 97 0.61 16.97 -20.34
CA PHE A 97 1.94 16.38 -20.15
C PHE A 97 2.50 15.77 -21.44
N GLU A 98 1.64 15.22 -22.31
CA GLU A 98 2.04 14.74 -23.64
C GLU A 98 2.71 15.82 -24.48
N GLU A 99 2.29 17.08 -24.36
CA GLU A 99 2.91 18.22 -25.08
C GLU A 99 4.36 18.49 -24.70
N ILE A 100 4.81 18.07 -23.51
CA ILE A 100 6.17 18.34 -23.00
C ILE A 100 7.03 17.09 -22.81
N LYS A 101 6.52 15.89 -23.08
CA LYS A 101 7.22 14.63 -22.80
C LYS A 101 8.55 14.45 -23.53
N ASP A 102 8.68 15.07 -24.71
CA ASP A 102 9.88 14.94 -25.55
C ASP A 102 10.98 15.94 -25.16
N ILE A 103 10.61 17.02 -24.46
CA ILE A 103 11.53 18.05 -23.98
C ILE A 103 11.76 17.99 -22.47
N CYS A 104 10.91 17.27 -21.75
CA CYS A 104 10.97 17.10 -20.31
C CYS A 104 10.81 15.63 -19.93
N TYR A 105 11.92 14.94 -19.72
CA TYR A 105 11.93 13.50 -19.40
C TYR A 105 11.03 13.14 -18.19
N ILE A 106 10.99 14.00 -17.17
CA ILE A 106 10.17 13.79 -15.96
C ILE A 106 8.68 13.71 -16.28
N ALA A 107 8.22 14.33 -17.37
CA ALA A 107 6.82 14.25 -17.82
C ALA A 107 6.35 12.80 -18.04
N LYS A 108 7.25 11.89 -18.44
CA LYS A 108 6.93 10.48 -18.64
C LYS A 108 6.46 9.81 -17.34
N PHE A 109 7.03 10.14 -16.19
CA PHE A 109 6.62 9.59 -14.89
C PHE A 109 5.25 10.08 -14.44
N TYR A 110 4.93 11.35 -14.75
CA TYR A 110 3.57 11.85 -14.54
C TYR A 110 2.58 11.09 -15.42
N LEU A 111 2.90 10.89 -16.69
CA LEU A 111 2.05 10.16 -17.64
C LEU A 111 1.79 8.73 -17.16
N GLU A 112 2.82 7.97 -16.78
CA GLU A 112 2.66 6.63 -16.24
C GLU A 112 1.73 6.59 -15.04
N LYS A 113 1.92 7.52 -14.09
CA LYS A 113 1.09 7.62 -12.89
C LYS A 113 -0.36 8.00 -13.21
N LEU A 114 -0.56 8.99 -14.06
CA LEU A 114 -1.88 9.46 -14.48
C LEU A 114 -2.65 8.37 -15.25
N HIS A 115 -2.00 7.66 -16.18
CA HIS A 115 -2.61 6.53 -16.90
C HIS A 115 -3.04 5.41 -15.94
N SER A 116 -2.20 5.05 -14.97
CA SER A 116 -2.55 4.05 -13.97
C SER A 116 -3.74 4.47 -13.11
N MET A 117 -3.80 5.74 -12.70
CA MET A 117 -4.92 6.23 -11.89
C MET A 117 -6.21 6.34 -12.70
N LYS A 118 -6.11 6.76 -13.96
CA LYS A 118 -7.23 6.74 -14.92
C LYS A 118 -7.77 5.31 -15.09
N GLY A 119 -6.89 4.33 -15.32
CA GLY A 119 -7.28 2.91 -15.41
C GLY A 119 -7.93 2.38 -14.14
N SER A 120 -7.53 2.87 -12.96
CA SER A 120 -8.20 2.53 -11.69
C SER A 120 -9.64 3.06 -11.62
N LEU A 121 -9.95 4.20 -12.26
CA LEU A 121 -11.32 4.73 -12.37
C LEU A 121 -12.15 3.91 -13.38
N GLU A 122 -11.56 3.52 -14.49
CA GLU A 122 -12.21 2.66 -15.49
C GLU A 122 -12.61 1.31 -14.88
N THR A 123 -11.71 0.67 -14.15
CA THR A 123 -12.01 -0.57 -13.41
C THR A 123 -13.20 -0.40 -12.46
N ARG A 124 -13.31 0.77 -11.78
CA ARG A 124 -14.44 1.05 -10.90
C ARG A 124 -15.75 1.18 -11.67
N GLN A 125 -15.74 1.88 -12.79
CA GLN A 125 -16.91 2.01 -13.64
C GLN A 125 -17.43 0.64 -14.09
N HIS A 126 -16.52 -0.28 -14.51
CA HIS A 126 -16.87 -1.64 -14.84
C HIS A 126 -17.46 -2.43 -13.67
N LEU A 127 -16.88 -2.29 -12.47
CA LEU A 127 -17.42 -2.90 -11.25
C LEU A 127 -18.82 -2.38 -10.89
N GLU A 128 -19.08 -1.09 -11.09
CA GLU A 128 -20.40 -0.47 -10.82
C GLU A 128 -21.47 -0.92 -11.85
N ASN A 129 -21.07 -1.03 -13.10
CA ASN A 129 -21.95 -1.49 -14.18
C ASN A 129 -22.23 -3.01 -14.12
N GLY A 130 -21.47 -3.77 -13.34
CA GLY A 130 -21.56 -5.23 -13.24
C GLY A 130 -20.99 -5.95 -14.47
N ASP A 131 -20.17 -5.27 -15.29
CA ASP A 131 -19.53 -5.79 -16.50
C ASP A 131 -18.04 -6.12 -16.29
N TYR A 132 -17.61 -6.17 -15.02
CA TYR A 132 -16.25 -6.54 -14.67
C TYR A 132 -16.01 -8.03 -14.86
N GLU A 133 -15.18 -8.38 -15.82
CA GLU A 133 -14.67 -9.73 -16.00
C GLU A 133 -13.29 -9.83 -15.31
N PRO A 134 -13.09 -10.83 -14.43
CA PRO A 134 -11.78 -11.10 -13.87
C PRO A 134 -10.79 -11.42 -15.00
N GLY A 135 -9.73 -10.62 -15.10
CA GLY A 135 -8.62 -10.92 -16.00
C GLY A 135 -7.80 -12.13 -15.53
N GLU A 136 -6.75 -12.44 -16.28
CA GLU A 136 -5.75 -13.42 -15.85
C GLU A 136 -5.16 -13.04 -14.50
N ASN A 137 -4.66 -14.05 -13.75
CA ASN A 137 -4.01 -13.84 -12.47
C ASN A 137 -2.75 -12.97 -12.66
N PRO A 138 -2.72 -11.73 -12.17
CA PRO A 138 -1.59 -10.82 -12.39
C PRO A 138 -0.39 -11.11 -11.48
N VAL A 139 -0.52 -12.09 -10.57
CA VAL A 139 0.55 -12.45 -9.63
C VAL A 139 1.45 -13.50 -10.26
N ASP A 140 2.75 -13.23 -10.31
CA ASP A 140 3.74 -14.18 -10.82
C ASP A 140 3.72 -15.48 -9.99
N LYS A 141 3.65 -16.61 -10.70
CA LYS A 141 3.66 -17.94 -10.10
C LYS A 141 4.98 -18.26 -9.37
N GLU A 142 6.11 -17.75 -9.84
CA GLU A 142 7.38 -17.94 -9.15
C GLU A 142 7.41 -17.16 -7.83
N LEU A 143 6.92 -15.92 -7.81
CA LEU A 143 6.76 -15.14 -6.58
C LEU A 143 5.84 -15.86 -5.56
N TYR A 144 4.76 -16.51 -6.05
CA TYR A 144 3.90 -17.34 -5.20
C TYR A 144 4.65 -18.55 -4.60
N LYS A 145 5.48 -19.25 -5.39
CA LYS A 145 6.29 -20.37 -4.89
C LYS A 145 7.31 -19.91 -3.85
N GLU A 146 7.96 -18.78 -4.09
CA GLU A 146 8.88 -18.17 -3.12
C GLU A 146 8.15 -17.79 -1.82
N ALA A 147 6.96 -17.20 -1.92
CA ALA A 147 6.12 -16.88 -0.76
C ALA A 147 5.73 -18.14 0.04
N LEU A 148 5.39 -19.24 -0.63
CA LEU A 148 5.13 -20.53 0.03
C LEU A 148 6.36 -21.05 0.79
N GLN A 149 7.55 -20.89 0.22
CA GLN A 149 8.78 -21.28 0.89
C GLN A 149 9.04 -20.42 2.13
N VAL A 150 8.84 -19.09 2.01
CA VAL A 150 8.97 -18.16 3.15
C VAL A 150 8.00 -18.52 4.29
N ILE A 151 6.75 -18.92 3.99
CA ILE A 151 5.79 -19.40 5.00
C ILE A 151 6.29 -20.65 5.72
N LYS A 152 6.90 -21.59 4.99
CA LYS A 152 7.47 -22.82 5.59
C LYS A 152 8.65 -22.53 6.51
N ASP A 153 9.52 -21.61 6.09
CA ASP A 153 10.74 -21.25 6.83
C ASP A 153 10.43 -20.33 8.03
N ASN A 154 9.30 -19.61 7.98
CA ASN A 154 8.84 -18.69 9.02
C ASN A 154 7.39 -19.05 9.43
N PRO A 155 7.15 -20.16 10.12
CA PRO A 155 5.80 -20.58 10.48
C PRO A 155 5.12 -19.55 11.39
N TYR A 156 3.78 -19.44 11.26
CA TYR A 156 2.99 -18.53 12.08
C TYR A 156 3.18 -18.82 13.57
N LYS A 157 3.54 -17.77 14.31
CA LYS A 157 3.60 -17.79 15.76
C LYS A 157 2.42 -17.01 16.32
N LYS A 158 1.59 -17.66 17.13
CA LYS A 158 0.46 -16.99 17.76
C LYS A 158 0.97 -15.93 18.75
N PRO A 159 0.66 -14.65 18.56
CA PRO A 159 1.06 -13.62 19.52
C PRO A 159 0.38 -13.83 20.87
N ASP A 160 1.10 -13.61 21.97
CA ASP A 160 0.52 -13.57 23.30
C ASP A 160 -0.03 -12.16 23.60
N PHE A 161 -1.21 -11.88 23.06
CA PHE A 161 -1.84 -10.56 23.14
C PHE A 161 -2.12 -10.05 24.54
N LYS A 162 -2.16 -10.92 25.55
CA LYS A 162 -2.51 -10.52 26.93
C LYS A 162 -1.31 -10.01 27.72
N LYS A 163 -0.13 -10.46 27.36
CA LYS A 163 1.09 -10.23 28.14
C LYS A 163 1.85 -8.97 27.70
N ASP A 164 1.75 -8.63 26.41
CA ASP A 164 2.70 -7.69 25.80
C ASP A 164 2.08 -6.36 25.30
N ARG A 165 0.73 -6.23 25.27
CA ARG A 165 0.06 -5.03 24.73
C ARG A 165 -0.53 -4.18 25.82
N THR A 166 0.30 -3.38 26.45
CA THR A 166 -0.07 -2.47 27.53
C THR A 166 -0.36 -1.05 27.06
N ASN A 167 0.27 -0.61 25.96
CA ASN A 167 0.15 0.75 25.44
C ASN A 167 -1.16 0.94 24.69
N ASP A 168 -1.76 2.11 24.83
CA ASP A 168 -2.95 2.51 24.09
C ASP A 168 -2.64 3.49 22.94
N SER A 169 -3.68 4.13 22.40
CA SER A 169 -3.50 5.07 21.29
C SER A 169 -2.82 6.36 21.70
N ASP A 170 -2.96 6.79 22.96
CA ASP A 170 -2.38 8.02 23.44
C ASP A 170 -0.86 7.83 23.69
N ASP A 171 -0.46 6.68 24.25
CA ASP A 171 0.95 6.31 24.38
C ASP A 171 1.66 6.23 23.00
N VAL A 172 0.96 5.71 21.99
CA VAL A 172 1.48 5.63 20.62
C VAL A 172 1.55 7.01 19.98
N LEU A 173 0.57 7.88 20.25
CA LEU A 173 0.57 9.26 19.75
C LEU A 173 1.84 9.97 20.19
N GLU A 174 2.12 9.97 21.52
CA GLU A 174 3.31 10.59 22.11
C GLU A 174 4.60 10.03 21.46
N ALA A 175 4.73 8.70 21.37
CA ALA A 175 5.91 8.07 20.77
C ALA A 175 6.11 8.41 19.28
N ILE A 176 5.02 8.61 18.52
CA ILE A 176 5.09 9.01 17.12
C ILE A 176 5.44 10.47 16.97
N GLU A 177 4.87 11.37 17.80
CA GLU A 177 5.21 12.79 17.82
C GLU A 177 6.69 12.98 18.15
N ASP A 178 7.21 12.30 19.19
CA ASP A 178 8.62 12.31 19.54
C ASP A 178 9.53 11.85 18.38
N ALA A 179 9.13 10.77 17.70
CA ALA A 179 9.90 10.26 16.57
C ALA A 179 9.89 11.21 15.35
N LEU A 180 8.78 11.91 15.10
CA LEU A 180 8.68 12.93 14.04
C LEU A 180 9.56 14.14 14.37
N ASP A 181 9.53 14.61 15.61
CA ASP A 181 10.34 15.73 16.09
C ASP A 181 11.85 15.40 16.03
N GLU A 182 12.25 14.20 16.50
CA GLU A 182 13.65 13.74 16.41
C GLU A 182 14.17 13.70 14.97
N LEU A 183 13.32 13.29 14.02
CA LEU A 183 13.67 13.20 12.61
C LEU A 183 13.49 14.54 11.86
N GLY A 184 12.87 15.54 12.47
CA GLY A 184 12.55 16.82 11.86
C GLY A 184 11.51 16.72 10.75
N TYR A 185 10.56 15.78 10.85
CA TYR A 185 9.49 15.57 9.88
C TYR A 185 8.24 16.36 10.30
N ASP A 186 7.86 17.34 9.48
CA ASP A 186 6.63 18.12 9.67
C ASP A 186 5.43 17.32 9.14
N PHE A 187 4.79 16.55 10.03
CA PHE A 187 3.63 15.70 9.74
C PHE A 187 2.64 15.71 10.90
N ASP A 188 1.35 15.83 10.57
CA ASP A 188 0.29 15.74 11.55
C ASP A 188 0.08 14.30 12.03
N VAL A 189 -0.26 14.13 13.31
CA VAL A 189 -0.70 12.86 13.89
C VAL A 189 -2.10 13.00 14.43
N GLN A 190 -2.94 11.98 14.26
CA GLN A 190 -4.29 11.98 14.85
C GLN A 190 -4.73 10.57 15.25
N ILE A 191 -5.61 10.52 16.25
CA ILE A 191 -6.31 9.30 16.64
C ILE A 191 -7.62 9.21 15.85
N ASP A 192 -7.85 8.07 15.20
CA ASP A 192 -9.00 7.79 14.35
C ASP A 192 -9.83 6.61 14.94
N THR A 193 -11.14 6.78 15.02
CA THR A 193 -12.06 5.78 15.57
C THR A 193 -12.60 4.79 14.53
N GLY A 194 -12.46 5.09 13.25
CA GLY A 194 -13.10 4.36 12.13
C GLY A 194 -12.18 3.52 11.27
N MET A 195 -10.90 3.39 11.62
CA MET A 195 -9.93 2.69 10.78
C MET A 195 -9.75 1.20 11.15
N LEU A 196 -9.43 0.37 10.13
CA LEU A 196 -9.16 -1.06 10.33
C LEU A 196 -7.70 -1.38 10.69
N PRO A 197 -6.70 -0.80 10.02
CA PRO A 197 -5.31 -0.99 10.42
C PRO A 197 -5.04 -0.32 11.76
N ARG A 198 -4.01 -0.78 12.47
CA ARG A 198 -3.64 -0.19 13.76
C ARG A 198 -3.04 1.20 13.60
N MET A 199 -2.29 1.42 12.52
CA MET A 199 -1.75 2.70 12.10
C MET A 199 -1.66 2.75 10.58
N ASN A 200 -1.73 3.92 10.00
CA ASN A 200 -1.41 4.16 8.59
C ASN A 200 -1.02 5.61 8.34
N VAL A 201 -0.32 5.83 7.23
CA VAL A 201 -0.01 7.18 6.71
C VAL A 201 -0.93 7.48 5.53
N LYS A 202 -1.83 8.42 5.70
CA LYS A 202 -2.78 8.86 4.66
C LYS A 202 -2.93 10.37 4.64
N MET A 203 -3.13 10.93 3.46
CA MET A 203 -3.49 12.35 3.28
C MET A 203 -2.56 13.33 4.03
N GLY A 204 -1.25 13.00 4.10
CA GLY A 204 -0.27 13.87 4.74
C GLY A 204 -0.22 13.80 6.26
N ARG A 205 -0.89 12.81 6.86
CA ARG A 205 -0.89 12.61 8.31
C ARG A 205 -0.76 11.15 8.69
N VAL A 206 -0.32 10.92 9.91
CA VAL A 206 -0.29 9.61 10.56
C VAL A 206 -1.60 9.42 11.32
N ASN A 207 -2.31 8.30 11.09
CA ASN A 207 -3.55 7.98 11.78
C ASN A 207 -3.35 6.76 12.66
N ILE A 208 -3.74 6.84 13.93
CA ILE A 208 -3.62 5.80 14.95
C ILE A 208 -5.03 5.31 15.30
N ASN A 209 -5.26 4.01 15.28
CA ASN A 209 -6.55 3.43 15.61
C ASN A 209 -6.80 3.46 17.12
N LYS A 210 -7.84 4.21 17.55
CA LYS A 210 -8.22 4.40 18.96
C LYS A 210 -8.47 3.09 19.72
N THR A 211 -8.96 2.06 19.05
CA THR A 211 -9.34 0.80 19.71
C THR A 211 -8.21 -0.22 19.77
N SER A 212 -7.08 0.08 19.15
CA SER A 212 -5.93 -0.82 19.13
C SER A 212 -5.11 -0.75 20.40
N LYS A 213 -4.48 -1.86 20.75
CA LYS A 213 -3.49 -1.94 21.82
C LYS A 213 -2.14 -2.38 21.23
N PHE A 214 -1.07 -1.90 21.84
CA PHE A 214 0.29 -2.01 21.31
C PHE A 214 1.27 -2.49 22.38
N SER A 215 2.27 -3.26 21.99
CA SER A 215 3.48 -3.49 22.76
C SER A 215 4.55 -2.46 22.40
N ASP A 216 5.60 -2.32 23.21
CA ASP A 216 6.75 -1.45 22.87
C ASP A 216 7.37 -1.89 21.53
N GLU A 217 7.51 -3.20 21.29
CA GLU A 217 7.97 -3.75 20.01
C GLU A 217 7.04 -3.38 18.84
N ASP A 218 5.71 -3.31 19.08
CA ASP A 218 4.77 -2.83 18.09
C ASP A 218 5.03 -1.37 17.73
N ILE A 219 5.29 -0.52 18.73
CA ILE A 219 5.58 0.92 18.54
C ILE A 219 6.87 1.09 17.76
N ASP A 220 7.97 0.45 18.17
CA ASP A 220 9.24 0.46 17.45
C ASP A 220 9.09 0.03 15.98
N GLY A 221 8.34 -1.06 15.75
CA GLY A 221 8.06 -1.57 14.41
C GLY A 221 7.23 -0.62 13.57
N LEU A 222 6.28 0.10 14.16
CA LEU A 222 5.46 1.09 13.48
C LEU A 222 6.27 2.36 13.17
N ILE A 223 7.12 2.82 14.08
CA ILE A 223 8.04 3.94 13.82
C ILE A 223 8.97 3.58 12.65
N ALA A 224 9.56 2.39 12.65
CA ALA A 224 10.44 1.95 11.57
C ALA A 224 9.72 1.84 10.22
N HIS A 225 8.48 1.34 10.19
CA HIS A 225 7.69 1.12 8.98
C HIS A 225 7.06 2.41 8.46
N GLU A 226 6.23 3.03 9.30
CA GLU A 226 5.37 4.14 8.88
C GLU A 226 6.14 5.46 8.87
N ILE A 227 6.97 5.74 9.90
CA ILE A 227 7.64 7.03 10.03
C ILE A 227 8.93 7.05 9.21
N LYS A 228 9.88 6.14 9.47
CA LYS A 228 11.16 6.09 8.73
C LYS A 228 10.99 5.59 7.29
N GLY A 229 9.93 4.83 7.00
CA GLY A 229 9.56 4.40 5.66
C GLY A 229 8.69 5.45 4.96
N HIS A 230 7.36 5.35 5.13
CA HIS A 230 6.38 6.12 4.34
C HIS A 230 6.43 7.63 4.56
N VAL A 231 6.51 8.10 5.83
CA VAL A 231 6.61 9.53 6.12
C VAL A 231 7.93 10.09 5.60
N GLY A 232 9.04 9.39 5.86
CA GLY A 232 10.37 9.81 5.40
C GLY A 232 10.42 10.00 3.87
N ARG A 233 9.95 9.02 3.10
CA ARG A 233 9.90 9.12 1.64
C ARG A 233 9.05 10.30 1.15
N ARG A 234 7.89 10.50 1.76
CA ARG A 234 7.02 11.62 1.41
C ARG A 234 7.63 12.97 1.76
N TYR A 235 8.25 13.08 2.93
CA TYR A 235 8.94 14.28 3.38
C TYR A 235 10.10 14.67 2.44
N TYR A 236 10.98 13.73 2.14
CA TYR A 236 12.09 13.99 1.23
C TYR A 236 11.63 14.20 -0.22
N GLY A 237 10.65 13.43 -0.69
CA GLY A 237 10.05 13.64 -1.99
C GLY A 237 9.49 15.06 -2.16
N LYS A 238 8.80 15.60 -1.15
CA LYS A 238 8.32 16.99 -1.14
C LYS A 238 9.47 18.00 -1.22
N LYS A 239 10.62 17.73 -0.58
CA LYS A 239 11.80 18.61 -0.64
C LYS A 239 12.45 18.70 -2.01
N THR A 240 12.17 17.80 -2.94
CA THR A 240 12.63 17.89 -4.33
C THR A 240 12.01 19.06 -5.08
N GLY A 241 10.91 19.63 -4.58
CA GLY A 241 10.16 20.71 -5.20
C GLY A 241 9.12 20.24 -6.23
N LEU A 242 8.90 18.92 -6.40
CA LEU A 242 7.84 18.36 -7.22
C LEU A 242 6.93 17.42 -6.42
N TRP A 243 5.64 17.60 -6.55
CA TRP A 243 4.62 16.77 -5.91
C TRP A 243 4.65 15.31 -6.39
N LEU A 244 5.11 15.07 -7.63
CA LEU A 244 5.32 13.72 -8.15
C LEU A 244 6.12 12.87 -7.16
N PHE A 245 7.24 13.37 -6.65
CA PHE A 245 8.10 12.64 -5.74
C PHE A 245 7.53 12.54 -4.32
N ALA A 246 6.67 13.48 -3.91
CA ALA A 246 5.92 13.36 -2.66
C ALA A 246 4.88 12.24 -2.70
N TYR A 247 4.26 11.99 -3.87
CA TYR A 247 3.27 10.92 -4.08
C TYR A 247 3.87 9.62 -4.59
N GLY A 248 5.08 9.66 -5.11
CA GLY A 248 5.79 8.56 -5.73
C GLY A 248 5.36 8.29 -7.18
N THR A 249 6.31 7.80 -7.98
CA THR A 249 6.06 7.34 -9.36
C THR A 249 5.20 6.07 -9.38
N GLN A 250 4.81 5.58 -10.54
CA GLN A 250 3.95 4.38 -10.66
C GLN A 250 4.60 3.14 -10.05
N SER A 251 5.89 2.93 -10.29
CA SER A 251 6.66 1.79 -9.76
C SER A 251 7.08 1.95 -8.28
N SER A 252 6.99 3.17 -7.72
CA SER A 252 7.50 3.48 -6.38
C SER A 252 6.81 2.71 -5.25
N SER A 253 5.56 2.26 -5.42
CA SER A 253 4.81 1.58 -4.36
C SER A 253 5.47 0.28 -3.89
N THR A 254 6.11 -0.46 -4.81
CA THR A 254 6.84 -1.69 -4.47
C THR A 254 8.06 -1.38 -3.61
N TYR A 255 8.81 -0.33 -3.94
CA TYR A 255 9.98 0.08 -3.17
C TYR A 255 9.61 0.77 -1.86
N ASP A 256 8.48 1.47 -1.83
CA ASP A 256 7.93 2.08 -0.63
C ASP A 256 7.61 1.03 0.43
N GLU A 257 6.79 0.05 0.08
CA GLU A 257 6.48 -1.06 0.99
C GLU A 257 7.73 -1.92 1.28
N GLY A 258 8.61 -2.11 0.29
CA GLY A 258 9.86 -2.84 0.46
C GLY A 258 10.80 -2.20 1.48
N LEU A 259 11.00 -0.88 1.41
CA LEU A 259 11.82 -0.12 2.37
C LEU A 259 11.18 -0.12 3.76
N ALA A 260 9.87 0.07 3.85
CA ALA A 260 9.15 0.03 5.12
C ALA A 260 9.29 -1.34 5.81
N VAL A 261 9.15 -2.45 5.08
CA VAL A 261 9.37 -3.80 5.58
C VAL A 261 10.84 -4.01 5.97
N TRP A 262 11.78 -3.56 5.13
CA TRP A 262 13.20 -3.66 5.42
C TRP A 262 13.57 -2.92 6.72
N ASN A 263 13.05 -1.71 6.92
CA ASN A 263 13.21 -0.93 8.15
C ASN A 263 12.67 -1.71 9.35
N SER A 264 11.47 -2.27 9.25
CA SER A 264 10.85 -3.07 10.32
C SER A 264 11.69 -4.28 10.73
N LEU A 265 12.44 -4.87 9.80
CA LEU A 265 13.24 -6.06 10.06
C LEU A 265 14.67 -5.76 10.51
N ASN A 266 15.24 -4.62 10.10
CA ASN A 266 16.67 -4.34 10.28
C ASN A 266 16.96 -3.17 11.25
N LEU A 267 16.03 -2.23 11.45
CA LEU A 267 16.22 -1.09 12.35
C LEU A 267 15.65 -1.31 13.74
N VAL A 268 14.82 -2.32 13.95
CA VAL A 268 14.21 -2.64 15.24
C VAL A 268 15.07 -3.62 16.01
N LYS A 269 15.33 -3.34 17.31
CA LYS A 269 16.16 -4.21 18.16
C LYS A 269 15.56 -5.60 18.34
N HIS A 270 14.26 -5.65 18.51
CA HIS A 270 13.47 -6.88 18.65
C HIS A 270 12.72 -7.11 17.35
N LYS A 271 13.16 -8.09 16.57
CA LYS A 271 12.49 -8.44 15.30
C LYS A 271 11.13 -9.05 15.62
N LYS A 272 10.07 -8.48 15.04
CA LYS A 272 8.73 -9.05 15.16
C LYS A 272 8.68 -10.45 14.57
N ASP A 273 8.32 -11.42 15.40
CA ASP A 273 7.82 -12.69 14.92
C ASP A 273 6.65 -12.41 13.94
N ASN A 274 6.55 -13.20 12.90
CA ASN A 274 5.50 -13.13 11.89
C ASN A 274 5.63 -12.00 10.83
N VAL A 275 6.60 -11.08 10.83
CA VAL A 275 6.71 -10.10 9.73
C VAL A 275 6.87 -10.82 8.39
N MET A 276 7.86 -11.72 8.28
CA MET A 276 8.11 -12.49 7.06
C MET A 276 6.91 -13.38 6.70
N PHE A 277 6.32 -14.08 7.69
CA PHE A 277 5.11 -14.85 7.49
C PHE A 277 3.98 -13.98 6.90
N ASN A 278 3.73 -12.81 7.48
CA ASN A 278 2.61 -11.95 7.09
C ASN A 278 2.76 -11.40 5.67
N ILE A 279 3.97 -10.98 5.26
CA ILE A 279 4.18 -10.48 3.89
C ILE A 279 4.08 -11.59 2.85
N ALA A 280 4.59 -12.79 3.17
CA ALA A 280 4.45 -13.96 2.32
C ALA A 280 2.99 -14.44 2.24
N MET A 281 2.25 -14.44 3.35
CA MET A 281 0.83 -14.78 3.39
C MET A 281 0.00 -13.82 2.52
N LYS A 282 0.27 -12.52 2.54
CA LYS A 282 -0.36 -11.54 1.65
C LYS A 282 -0.15 -11.90 0.16
N THR A 283 1.07 -12.29 -0.21
CA THR A 283 1.40 -12.72 -1.57
C THR A 283 0.68 -14.00 -1.96
N CYS A 284 0.68 -15.02 -1.09
CA CYS A 284 -0.02 -16.27 -1.36
C CYS A 284 -1.53 -16.07 -1.53
N VAL A 285 -2.15 -15.31 -0.63
CA VAL A 285 -3.59 -15.01 -0.71
C VAL A 285 -3.90 -14.22 -1.98
N SER A 286 -3.01 -13.29 -2.38
CA SER A 286 -3.16 -12.53 -3.61
C SER A 286 -3.11 -13.39 -4.88
N TYR A 287 -2.28 -14.43 -4.91
CA TYR A 287 -2.26 -15.40 -6.01
C TYR A 287 -3.50 -16.27 -5.98
N LEU A 288 -3.78 -16.89 -4.83
CA LEU A 288 -4.83 -17.90 -4.69
C LEU A 288 -6.26 -17.33 -4.79
N MET A 289 -6.47 -16.02 -4.59
CA MET A 289 -7.80 -15.42 -4.75
C MET A 289 -8.34 -15.47 -6.20
N PHE A 290 -7.48 -15.70 -7.18
CA PHE A 290 -7.84 -15.93 -8.58
C PHE A 290 -8.07 -17.41 -8.90
N GLU A 291 -7.63 -18.31 -7.99
CA GLU A 291 -7.66 -19.77 -8.18
C GLU A 291 -8.68 -20.46 -7.26
N MET A 292 -9.10 -19.80 -6.17
CA MET A 292 -9.95 -20.37 -5.13
C MET A 292 -11.07 -19.41 -4.73
N ASP A 293 -12.24 -19.98 -4.39
CA ASP A 293 -13.30 -19.20 -3.79
C ASP A 293 -12.93 -18.74 -2.36
N PHE A 294 -13.76 -17.87 -1.77
CA PHE A 294 -13.50 -17.27 -0.46
C PHE A 294 -13.42 -18.33 0.65
N CYS A 295 -14.30 -19.33 0.63
CA CYS A 295 -14.38 -20.36 1.65
C CYS A 295 -13.16 -21.28 1.62
N ASP A 296 -12.77 -21.74 0.43
CA ASP A 296 -11.62 -22.61 0.24
C ASP A 296 -10.31 -21.88 0.56
N LEU A 297 -10.22 -20.59 0.22
CA LEU A 297 -9.07 -19.76 0.58
C LEU A 297 -8.98 -19.50 2.08
N PHE A 298 -10.11 -19.32 2.77
CA PHE A 298 -10.12 -19.24 4.23
C PHE A 298 -9.56 -20.52 4.87
N ASP A 299 -9.97 -21.68 4.39
CA ASP A 299 -9.48 -22.98 4.89
C ASP A 299 -7.99 -23.16 4.61
N TRP A 300 -7.53 -22.71 3.44
CA TRP A 300 -6.13 -22.70 3.09
C TRP A 300 -5.31 -21.84 4.07
N VAL A 301 -5.78 -20.62 4.39
CA VAL A 301 -5.13 -19.73 5.38
C VAL A 301 -5.08 -20.39 6.76
N LYS A 302 -6.20 -20.97 7.22
CA LYS A 302 -6.25 -21.66 8.53
C LYS A 302 -5.29 -22.84 8.59
N LYS A 303 -5.14 -23.58 7.50
CA LYS A 303 -4.19 -24.70 7.39
C LYS A 303 -2.73 -24.25 7.50
N HIS A 304 -2.37 -23.12 6.87
CA HIS A 304 -0.99 -22.62 6.82
C HIS A 304 -0.64 -21.69 8.01
N ALA A 305 -1.64 -21.25 8.76
CA ALA A 305 -1.48 -20.45 9.98
C ALA A 305 -2.20 -21.08 11.18
N PRO A 306 -1.79 -22.28 11.64
CA PRO A 306 -2.42 -22.94 12.78
C PRO A 306 -2.34 -22.04 14.01
N GLY A 307 -3.48 -21.79 14.67
CA GLY A 307 -3.59 -20.86 15.81
C GLY A 307 -3.94 -19.42 15.45
N MET A 308 -3.97 -19.04 14.17
CA MET A 308 -4.56 -17.77 13.75
C MET A 308 -6.05 -17.76 14.08
N THR A 309 -6.55 -16.65 14.66
CA THR A 309 -7.98 -16.51 14.97
C THR A 309 -8.81 -16.50 13.68
N ASP A 310 -10.06 -16.98 13.74
CA ASP A 310 -10.94 -17.01 12.57
C ASP A 310 -11.19 -15.59 12.03
N TYR A 311 -11.34 -14.61 12.91
CA TYR A 311 -11.48 -13.21 12.50
C TYR A 311 -10.25 -12.67 11.77
N THR A 312 -9.04 -13.03 12.20
CA THR A 312 -7.81 -12.63 11.51
C THR A 312 -7.69 -13.32 10.16
N ALA A 313 -7.98 -14.63 10.08
CA ALA A 313 -7.98 -15.37 8.82
C ALA A 313 -9.01 -14.80 7.83
N PHE A 314 -10.23 -14.51 8.30
CA PHE A 314 -11.28 -13.86 7.51
C PHE A 314 -10.80 -12.52 6.93
N LYS A 315 -10.24 -11.64 7.77
CA LYS A 315 -9.69 -10.35 7.31
C LYS A 315 -8.54 -10.52 6.31
N THR A 316 -7.72 -11.56 6.48
CA THR A 316 -6.60 -11.86 5.57
C THR A 316 -7.13 -12.19 4.17
N VAL A 317 -8.16 -13.00 4.06
CA VAL A 317 -8.80 -13.38 2.78
C VAL A 317 -9.60 -12.22 2.19
N MET A 318 -10.29 -11.46 3.03
CA MET A 318 -11.13 -10.33 2.61
C MET A 318 -10.30 -9.14 2.10
N ARG A 319 -9.12 -8.89 2.69
CA ARG A 319 -8.32 -7.68 2.44
C ARG A 319 -8.00 -7.42 0.96
N PRO A 320 -7.55 -8.38 0.15
CA PRO A 320 -7.34 -8.15 -1.29
C PRO A 320 -8.66 -8.01 -2.07
N ARG A 321 -9.78 -8.56 -1.56
CA ARG A 321 -11.12 -8.46 -2.16
C ARG A 321 -11.93 -7.24 -1.70
N ARG A 322 -11.40 -6.40 -0.83
CA ARG A 322 -12.12 -5.27 -0.19
C ARG A 322 -12.72 -4.24 -1.15
N ARG A 323 -12.40 -4.30 -2.44
CA ARG A 323 -12.99 -3.46 -3.49
C ARG A 323 -14.16 -4.13 -4.20
N ASN A 324 -14.35 -5.43 -4.02
CA ASN A 324 -15.47 -6.17 -4.57
C ASN A 324 -16.63 -6.12 -3.56
N LYS A 325 -17.79 -5.66 -4.01
CA LYS A 325 -19.01 -5.74 -3.18
C LYS A 325 -19.37 -7.19 -2.88
N ASP A 326 -19.15 -8.09 -3.84
CA ASP A 326 -19.39 -9.52 -3.72
C ASP A 326 -18.07 -10.31 -3.67
N CYS A 327 -17.79 -10.96 -2.54
CA CYS A 327 -16.60 -11.79 -2.37
C CYS A 327 -16.68 -13.17 -3.02
N SER A 328 -17.76 -13.52 -3.71
CA SER A 328 -17.82 -14.70 -4.59
C SER A 328 -16.94 -14.51 -5.84
N ILE A 329 -16.70 -13.29 -6.24
CA ILE A 329 -15.86 -12.94 -7.39
C ILE A 329 -14.39 -13.30 -7.06
N MET A 330 -13.82 -14.19 -7.87
CA MET A 330 -12.41 -14.62 -7.78
C MET A 330 -11.47 -13.57 -8.38
N SER A 331 -11.43 -12.40 -7.79
CA SER A 331 -10.67 -11.22 -8.23
C SER A 331 -10.35 -10.32 -7.04
N GLY A 332 -9.49 -9.35 -7.24
CA GLY A 332 -9.16 -8.35 -6.22
C GLY A 332 -7.90 -7.57 -6.52
N GLU A 333 -7.43 -6.82 -5.52
CA GLU A 333 -6.21 -6.03 -5.59
C GLU A 333 -5.04 -6.82 -4.97
N PRO A 334 -4.08 -7.32 -5.76
CA PRO A 334 -2.95 -8.08 -5.24
C PRO A 334 -2.10 -7.25 -4.26
N MET A 335 -1.65 -7.89 -3.19
CA MET A 335 -0.78 -7.30 -2.16
C MET A 335 0.64 -7.89 -2.24
N THR A 336 1.21 -7.94 -3.44
CA THR A 336 2.53 -8.54 -3.70
C THR A 336 3.69 -7.59 -3.41
N THR A 337 3.42 -6.29 -3.36
CA THR A 337 4.41 -5.22 -3.15
C THR A 337 5.25 -5.40 -1.88
N TYR A 338 4.70 -6.03 -0.85
CA TYR A 338 5.41 -6.25 0.43
C TYR A 338 6.58 -7.23 0.29
N LEU A 339 6.33 -8.43 -0.21
CA LEU A 339 7.38 -9.46 -0.35
C LEU A 339 8.34 -9.13 -1.48
N ASN A 340 7.80 -8.80 -2.66
CA ASN A 340 8.60 -8.43 -3.82
C ASN A 340 9.48 -7.20 -3.52
N GLY A 341 8.88 -6.17 -2.94
CA GLY A 341 9.60 -4.95 -2.54
C GLY A 341 10.70 -5.23 -1.52
N TYR A 342 10.41 -6.03 -0.49
CA TYR A 342 11.42 -6.44 0.49
C TYR A 342 12.60 -7.17 -0.18
N GLN A 343 12.32 -8.11 -1.08
CA GLN A 343 13.36 -8.85 -1.79
C GLN A 343 14.24 -7.94 -2.65
N LEU A 344 13.64 -6.94 -3.30
CA LEU A 344 14.37 -5.95 -4.10
C LEU A 344 15.25 -5.05 -3.20
N VAL A 345 14.64 -4.44 -2.17
CA VAL A 345 15.34 -3.51 -1.27
C VAL A 345 16.43 -4.21 -0.46
N ASN A 346 16.23 -5.47 -0.07
CA ASN A 346 17.22 -6.25 0.67
C ASN A 346 18.48 -6.58 -0.15
N LYS A 347 18.40 -6.54 -1.47
CA LYS A 347 19.55 -6.72 -2.39
C LYS A 347 20.32 -5.42 -2.66
N MET A 348 19.80 -4.28 -2.24
CA MET A 348 20.39 -2.97 -2.45
C MET A 348 21.45 -2.65 -1.41
N ASP A 349 22.44 -1.85 -1.80
CA ASP A 349 23.36 -1.23 -0.87
C ASP A 349 22.71 -0.05 -0.10
N ASP A 350 23.43 0.49 0.88
CA ASP A 350 22.91 1.58 1.72
C ASP A 350 22.64 2.85 0.91
N LYS A 351 23.50 3.14 -0.09
CA LYS A 351 23.31 4.31 -0.97
C LYS A 351 22.03 4.20 -1.78
N MET A 352 21.73 3.02 -2.34
CA MET A 352 20.50 2.80 -3.10
C MET A 352 19.26 2.92 -2.22
N ARG A 353 19.31 2.38 -1.00
CA ARG A 353 18.20 2.53 -0.02
C ARG A 353 17.98 3.99 0.35
N ASP A 354 19.04 4.76 0.53
CA ASP A 354 18.99 6.19 0.79
C ASP A 354 18.42 6.96 -0.41
N ASP A 355 18.83 6.63 -1.62
CA ASP A 355 18.30 7.23 -2.85
C ASP A 355 16.78 6.95 -3.01
N ILE A 356 16.29 5.73 -2.71
CA ILE A 356 14.86 5.41 -2.69
C ILE A 356 14.12 6.25 -1.66
N LEU A 357 14.68 6.40 -0.47
CA LEU A 357 14.09 7.21 0.59
C LEU A 357 13.92 8.67 0.14
N HIS A 358 14.94 9.23 -0.50
CA HIS A 358 14.98 10.66 -0.82
C HIS A 358 14.17 11.05 -2.06
N TYR A 359 14.08 10.17 -3.07
CA TYR A 359 13.44 10.53 -4.34
C TYR A 359 12.07 9.90 -4.57
N ASN A 360 11.66 8.97 -3.71
CA ASN A 360 10.36 8.28 -3.82
C ASN A 360 10.08 7.76 -5.24
N ILE A 361 11.07 7.19 -5.86
CA ILE A 361 11.02 6.59 -7.19
C ILE A 361 11.24 5.09 -7.10
N GLY A 362 10.79 4.37 -8.12
CA GLY A 362 11.14 2.98 -8.36
C GLY A 362 11.60 2.83 -9.81
N PRO A 363 12.49 1.89 -10.11
CA PRO A 363 12.90 1.58 -11.47
C PRO A 363 11.79 0.98 -12.30
#